data_01b8100400af799087c9b9ee2e9a8fca
#
_entry.id   01b8100400af799087c9b9ee2e9a8fca
#
_cell.length_a   1.000
_cell.length_b   1.000
_cell.length_c   1.000
_cell.angle_alpha   90.00
_cell.angle_beta   90.00
_cell.angle_gamma   90.00
#
_symmetry.space_group_name_H-M   'P 1'
#
loop_
_entity.id
_entity.type
_entity.pdbx_description
1 polymer ?
#
loop_
_entity_poly.entity_id
_entity_poly.type
_entity_poly.pdbx_seq_one_letter_code
_entity_poly.pdbx_strand_id
1 'polypeptide(L)'
;LKKELGDRMRFVYIASFLSWIQFLMRIISFGFIAKGFSNLYNKIDFNLFAYVVIAIGLNIFGFWISIFAKRYQGVASQYARNNLKVKFFDAFSKGNEEVFKGYSTADVLTVASQGIDSLDTFYSNYLTTTLRTYFNCTTILLIVAFIYPLGGLVFLVSIPFIPVSIVLIQKRSAKIMQHYWSTYMDVSNLFMDDLKGLNTLYSYSADEIYEKKFNESAENFRLSTMELLKFQLQSVGYMDGVMYLGIAISGFLAVLSVSKGNMSIFNFIFFVLIATEFFTPIRELGYCMHLLMMNTKMADRIFTFLDSVKLEKKKDISNIELESIDNIEFKNLSFSFTLX
;
A
#
# COMPACT_ATOMS: atom_id res chain seq x y z
N LEU A 1 5.26 9.93 -7.68
CA LEU A 1 5.86 8.96 -6.73
C LEU A 1 6.94 8.09 -7.41
N LYS A 2 6.63 7.35 -8.49
CA LYS A 2 7.61 6.46 -9.16
C LYS A 2 8.88 7.20 -9.62
N LYS A 3 8.77 8.44 -10.09
CA LYS A 3 9.91 9.25 -10.57
C LYS A 3 10.96 9.51 -9.48
N GLU A 4 10.57 9.48 -8.21
CA GLU A 4 11.49 9.73 -7.08
C GLU A 4 12.52 8.63 -6.87
N LEU A 5 12.26 7.43 -7.40
CA LEU A 5 13.21 6.31 -7.38
C LEU A 5 14.33 6.47 -8.42
N GLY A 6 14.08 7.17 -9.54
CA GLY A 6 15.08 7.34 -10.60
C GLY A 6 15.76 6.02 -10.97
N ASP A 7 17.09 6.02 -11.03
CA ASP A 7 17.90 4.84 -11.35
C ASP A 7 17.79 3.72 -10.32
N ARG A 8 17.32 4.01 -9.11
CA ARG A 8 17.17 3.02 -8.04
C ARG A 8 15.93 2.13 -8.22
N MET A 9 15.10 2.39 -9.24
CA MET A 9 13.99 1.50 -9.63
C MET A 9 14.48 0.06 -9.88
N ARG A 10 15.74 -0.11 -10.31
CA ARG A 10 16.38 -1.42 -10.48
C ARG A 10 16.34 -2.28 -9.19
N PHE A 11 16.40 -1.67 -8.00
CA PHE A 11 16.29 -2.41 -6.73
C PHE A 11 14.89 -3.02 -6.54
N VAL A 12 13.85 -2.32 -7.00
CA VAL A 12 12.47 -2.84 -7.00
C VAL A 12 12.37 -4.06 -7.94
N TYR A 13 12.97 -3.97 -9.13
CA TYR A 13 12.99 -5.10 -10.09
C TYR A 13 13.78 -6.29 -9.53
N ILE A 14 14.95 -6.05 -8.91
CA ILE A 14 15.75 -7.12 -8.27
C ILE A 14 14.94 -7.77 -7.14
N ALA A 15 14.32 -6.98 -6.28
CA ALA A 15 13.49 -7.48 -5.18
C ALA A 15 12.32 -8.33 -5.70
N SER A 16 11.64 -7.86 -6.76
CA SER A 16 10.53 -8.58 -7.38
C SER A 16 11.00 -9.88 -8.04
N PHE A 17 12.14 -9.86 -8.71
CA PHE A 17 12.73 -11.04 -9.35
C PHE A 17 13.15 -12.08 -8.31
N LEU A 18 13.83 -11.67 -7.23
CA LEU A 18 14.19 -12.57 -6.12
C LEU A 18 12.94 -13.18 -5.48
N SER A 19 11.89 -12.38 -5.29
CA SER A 19 10.60 -12.87 -4.76
C SER A 19 9.95 -13.88 -5.71
N TRP A 20 10.10 -13.70 -7.02
CA TRP A 20 9.64 -14.66 -8.03
C TRP A 20 10.44 -15.96 -7.98
N ILE A 21 11.78 -15.90 -7.81
CA ILE A 21 12.61 -17.10 -7.62
C ILE A 21 12.15 -17.88 -6.37
N GLN A 22 11.94 -17.20 -5.26
CA GLN A 22 11.39 -17.80 -4.03
C GLN A 22 10.07 -18.52 -4.34
N PHE A 23 9.19 -17.86 -5.08
CA PHE A 23 7.90 -18.44 -5.49
C PHE A 23 8.10 -19.70 -6.34
N LEU A 24 9.04 -19.69 -7.31
CA LEU A 24 9.35 -20.88 -8.12
C LEU A 24 9.83 -22.06 -7.25
N MET A 25 10.69 -21.79 -6.25
CA MET A 25 11.14 -22.83 -5.28
C MET A 25 9.94 -23.45 -4.56
N ARG A 26 8.96 -22.62 -4.18
CA ARG A 26 7.73 -23.09 -3.52
C ARG A 26 6.88 -23.95 -4.46
N ILE A 27 6.71 -23.54 -5.72
CA ILE A 27 5.96 -24.32 -6.73
C ILE A 27 6.64 -25.68 -6.95
N ILE A 28 7.98 -25.72 -7.05
CA ILE A 28 8.74 -26.97 -7.20
C ILE A 28 8.53 -27.86 -5.96
N SER A 29 8.58 -27.27 -4.77
CA SER A 29 8.30 -27.99 -3.50
C SER A 29 6.91 -28.62 -3.52
N PHE A 30 5.88 -27.90 -4.00
CA PHE A 30 4.51 -28.42 -4.16
C PHE A 30 4.47 -29.59 -5.16
N GLY A 31 5.30 -29.55 -6.21
CA GLY A 31 5.46 -30.65 -7.15
C GLY A 31 5.97 -31.93 -6.46
N PHE A 32 6.99 -31.81 -5.61
CA PHE A 32 7.50 -32.96 -4.83
C PHE A 32 6.44 -33.50 -3.86
N ILE A 33 5.72 -32.59 -3.16
CA ILE A 33 4.63 -32.98 -2.24
C ILE A 33 3.53 -33.73 -3.02
N ALA A 34 3.08 -33.16 -4.14
CA ALA A 34 2.04 -33.77 -4.98
C ALA A 34 2.49 -35.14 -5.52
N LYS A 35 3.76 -35.28 -5.93
CA LYS A 35 4.33 -36.52 -6.40
C LYS A 35 4.39 -37.59 -5.29
N GLY A 36 4.78 -37.18 -4.08
CA GLY A 36 4.78 -38.04 -2.90
C GLY A 36 3.39 -38.62 -2.61
N PHE A 37 2.37 -37.75 -2.57
CA PHE A 37 0.98 -38.17 -2.35
C PHE A 37 0.45 -39.05 -3.49
N SER A 38 0.79 -38.72 -4.72
CA SER A 38 0.39 -39.52 -5.90
C SER A 38 0.99 -40.95 -5.85
N ASN A 39 2.27 -41.06 -5.47
CA ASN A 39 2.94 -42.35 -5.33
C ASN A 39 2.33 -43.18 -4.19
N LEU A 40 2.03 -42.54 -3.06
CA LEU A 40 1.36 -43.17 -1.92
C LEU A 40 -0.02 -43.74 -2.33
N TYR A 41 -0.81 -42.95 -3.05
CA TYR A 41 -2.14 -43.33 -3.54
C TYR A 41 -2.05 -44.55 -4.50
N ASN A 42 -1.07 -44.53 -5.40
CA ASN A 42 -0.88 -45.57 -6.39
C ASN A 42 -0.13 -46.77 -5.84
N LYS A 43 0.22 -46.78 -4.54
CA LYS A 43 0.97 -47.86 -3.86
C LYS A 43 2.32 -48.18 -4.52
N ILE A 44 2.97 -47.13 -5.07
CA ILE A 44 4.30 -47.23 -5.67
C ILE A 44 5.34 -47.10 -4.56
N ASP A 45 6.28 -48.00 -4.49
CA ASP A 45 7.40 -47.88 -3.53
C ASP A 45 8.28 -46.69 -3.88
N PHE A 46 8.50 -45.84 -2.90
CA PHE A 46 9.34 -44.61 -3.05
C PHE A 46 9.88 -44.18 -1.69
N ASN A 47 10.94 -43.43 -1.71
CA ASN A 47 11.54 -42.91 -0.50
C ASN A 47 10.82 -41.60 -0.09
N LEU A 48 9.78 -41.73 0.73
CA LEU A 48 8.99 -40.60 1.26
C LEU A 48 9.90 -39.57 1.94
N PHE A 49 10.89 -40.04 2.71
CA PHE A 49 11.79 -39.15 3.45
C PHE A 49 12.56 -38.23 2.49
N ALA A 50 13.03 -38.73 1.36
CA ALA A 50 13.74 -37.92 0.36
C ALA A 50 12.85 -36.79 -0.19
N TYR A 51 11.58 -37.06 -0.52
CA TYR A 51 10.63 -36.05 -1.01
C TYR A 51 10.38 -34.95 0.02
N VAL A 52 10.22 -35.35 1.30
CA VAL A 52 10.00 -34.41 2.40
C VAL A 52 11.24 -33.52 2.62
N VAL A 53 12.44 -34.13 2.66
CA VAL A 53 13.71 -33.38 2.84
C VAL A 53 13.93 -32.38 1.71
N ILE A 54 13.69 -32.80 0.45
CA ILE A 54 13.81 -31.90 -0.71
C ILE A 54 12.82 -30.73 -0.59
N ALA A 55 11.55 -31.03 -0.26
CA ALA A 55 10.52 -29.98 -0.13
C ALA A 55 10.89 -28.98 0.97
N ILE A 56 11.36 -29.46 2.12
CA ILE A 56 11.80 -28.59 3.25
C ILE A 56 13.03 -27.77 2.81
N GLY A 57 14.02 -28.42 2.19
CA GLY A 57 15.24 -27.75 1.72
C GLY A 57 14.95 -26.60 0.74
N LEU A 58 14.04 -26.83 -0.21
CA LEU A 58 13.61 -25.83 -1.17
C LEU A 58 12.94 -24.62 -0.47
N ASN A 59 12.11 -24.88 0.54
CA ASN A 59 11.45 -23.80 1.29
C ASN A 59 12.44 -23.02 2.16
N ILE A 60 13.40 -23.71 2.80
CA ILE A 60 14.48 -23.03 3.57
C ILE A 60 15.31 -22.14 2.65
N PHE A 61 15.71 -22.68 1.48
CA PHE A 61 16.49 -21.91 0.50
C PHE A 61 15.67 -20.71 -0.02
N GLY A 62 14.39 -20.91 -0.31
CA GLY A 62 13.47 -19.84 -0.68
C GLY A 62 13.34 -18.76 0.41
N PHE A 63 13.30 -19.17 1.68
CA PHE A 63 13.28 -18.24 2.81
C PHE A 63 14.54 -17.32 2.82
N TRP A 64 15.72 -17.92 2.59
CA TRP A 64 16.96 -17.11 2.49
C TRP A 64 16.89 -16.10 1.34
N ILE A 65 16.39 -16.52 0.18
CA ILE A 65 16.19 -15.61 -0.97
C ILE A 65 15.23 -14.46 -0.58
N SER A 66 14.18 -14.75 0.19
CA SER A 66 13.20 -13.73 0.59
C SER A 66 13.82 -12.65 1.50
N ILE A 67 14.80 -13.02 2.33
CA ILE A 67 15.53 -12.04 3.17
C ILE A 67 16.25 -11.02 2.28
N PHE A 68 16.95 -11.50 1.24
CA PHE A 68 17.63 -10.62 0.29
C PHE A 68 16.62 -9.75 -0.49
N ALA A 69 15.51 -10.33 -0.92
CA ALA A 69 14.44 -9.59 -1.61
C ALA A 69 13.91 -8.43 -0.75
N LYS A 70 13.61 -8.71 0.52
CA LYS A 70 13.14 -7.70 1.49
C LYS A 70 14.20 -6.62 1.75
N ARG A 71 15.48 -7.00 1.79
CA ARG A 71 16.59 -6.04 1.96
C ARG A 71 16.63 -5.04 0.80
N TYR A 72 16.58 -5.52 -0.46
CA TYR A 72 16.55 -4.65 -1.65
C TYR A 72 15.30 -3.77 -1.69
N GLN A 73 14.16 -4.31 -1.26
CA GLN A 73 12.90 -3.58 -1.13
C GLN A 73 13.04 -2.41 -0.14
N GLY A 74 13.63 -2.67 1.03
CA GLY A 74 13.90 -1.65 2.06
C GLY A 74 14.86 -0.56 1.58
N VAL A 75 15.93 -0.94 0.88
CA VAL A 75 16.91 0.02 0.30
C VAL A 75 16.21 0.94 -0.71
N ALA A 76 15.36 0.40 -1.58
CA ALA A 76 14.61 1.20 -2.56
C ALA A 76 13.69 2.22 -1.87
N SER A 77 12.96 1.78 -0.84
CA SER A 77 12.06 2.65 -0.07
C SER A 77 12.83 3.75 0.67
N GLN A 78 13.89 3.38 1.37
CA GLN A 78 14.73 4.33 2.11
C GLN A 78 15.29 5.41 1.18
N TYR A 79 15.80 5.01 0.01
CA TYR A 79 16.33 5.94 -0.98
C TYR A 79 15.25 6.94 -1.44
N ALA A 80 14.06 6.44 -1.81
CA ALA A 80 12.96 7.29 -2.29
C ALA A 80 12.51 8.29 -1.22
N ARG A 81 12.37 7.85 0.03
CA ARG A 81 11.97 8.72 1.15
C ARG A 81 13.04 9.76 1.47
N ASN A 82 14.31 9.36 1.47
CA ASN A 82 15.42 10.32 1.69
C ASN A 82 15.47 11.37 0.59
N ASN A 83 15.29 10.96 -0.67
CA ASN A 83 15.25 11.88 -1.81
C ASN A 83 14.07 12.88 -1.66
N LEU A 84 12.91 12.41 -1.23
CA LEU A 84 11.75 13.27 -0.97
C LEU A 84 12.01 14.21 0.21
N LYS A 85 12.65 13.74 1.28
CA LYS A 85 13.03 14.58 2.43
C LYS A 85 13.98 15.70 2.00
N VAL A 86 15.02 15.37 1.24
CA VAL A 86 15.98 16.38 0.73
C VAL A 86 15.25 17.42 -0.15
N LYS A 87 14.40 16.96 -1.09
CA LYS A 87 13.61 17.87 -1.95
C LYS A 87 12.66 18.75 -1.14
N PHE A 88 12.04 18.19 -0.12
CA PHE A 88 11.09 18.91 0.74
C PHE A 88 11.81 20.00 1.53
N PHE A 89 12.95 19.67 2.15
CA PHE A 89 13.73 20.65 2.92
C PHE A 89 14.38 21.70 2.01
N ASP A 90 14.84 21.34 0.81
CA ASP A 90 15.35 22.30 -0.17
C ASP A 90 14.22 23.26 -0.62
N ALA A 91 13.03 22.74 -0.87
CA ALA A 91 11.86 23.57 -1.21
C ALA A 91 11.46 24.46 -0.03
N PHE A 92 11.49 23.92 1.18
CA PHE A 92 11.18 24.68 2.40
C PHE A 92 12.16 25.84 2.60
N SER A 93 13.47 25.63 2.40
CA SER A 93 14.49 26.68 2.56
C SER A 93 14.43 27.76 1.48
N LYS A 94 13.84 27.43 0.32
CA LYS A 94 13.73 28.35 -0.84
C LYS A 94 12.33 28.98 -0.99
N GLY A 95 11.39 28.54 -0.17
CA GLY A 95 10.02 29.04 -0.21
C GLY A 95 9.93 30.46 0.37
N ASN A 96 9.16 31.33 -0.28
CA ASN A 96 8.87 32.67 0.17
C ASN A 96 7.67 32.70 1.12
N GLU A 97 7.44 33.82 1.79
CA GLU A 97 6.33 34.02 2.72
C GLU A 97 4.96 33.68 2.09
N GLU A 98 4.78 33.97 0.80
CA GLU A 98 3.53 33.67 0.08
C GLU A 98 3.21 32.17 0.04
N VAL A 99 4.22 31.31 -0.15
CA VAL A 99 4.04 29.84 -0.15
C VAL A 99 3.57 29.37 1.23
N PHE A 100 4.09 29.99 2.30
CA PHE A 100 3.80 29.57 3.68
C PHE A 100 2.47 30.10 4.23
N LYS A 101 1.84 31.12 3.60
CA LYS A 101 0.54 31.66 4.04
C LYS A 101 -0.57 30.61 4.14
N GLY A 102 -0.48 29.53 3.35
CA GLY A 102 -1.46 28.43 3.36
C GLY A 102 -1.08 27.23 4.25
N TYR A 103 0.04 27.29 4.96
CA TYR A 103 0.56 26.15 5.74
C TYR A 103 0.95 26.60 7.15
N SER A 104 0.43 25.92 8.17
CA SER A 104 0.92 26.14 9.55
C SER A 104 2.29 25.47 9.74
N THR A 105 3.07 25.96 10.68
CA THR A 105 4.36 25.33 11.06
C THR A 105 4.15 23.86 11.46
N ALA A 106 3.06 23.56 12.14
CA ALA A 106 2.69 22.19 12.53
C ALA A 106 2.41 21.31 11.32
N ASP A 107 1.73 21.83 10.28
CA ASP A 107 1.47 21.09 9.04
C ASP A 107 2.78 20.72 8.33
N VAL A 108 3.68 21.71 8.18
CA VAL A 108 4.98 21.52 7.53
C VAL A 108 5.81 20.47 8.28
N LEU A 109 5.86 20.57 9.60
CA LEU A 109 6.60 19.61 10.45
C LEU A 109 6.00 18.20 10.36
N THR A 110 4.68 18.08 10.37
CA THR A 110 3.97 16.80 10.24
C THR A 110 4.24 16.15 8.87
N VAL A 111 4.19 16.95 7.80
CA VAL A 111 4.50 16.47 6.44
C VAL A 111 5.97 16.01 6.35
N ALA A 112 6.90 16.80 6.88
CA ALA A 112 8.35 16.51 6.84
C ALA A 112 8.70 15.23 7.62
N SER A 113 8.08 15.03 8.79
CA SER A 113 8.38 13.90 9.69
C SER A 113 7.57 12.65 9.33
N GLN A 114 6.27 12.70 9.54
CA GLN A 114 5.37 11.54 9.40
C GLN A 114 4.87 11.33 7.97
N GLY A 115 4.62 12.43 7.24
CA GLY A 115 4.02 12.39 5.91
C GLY A 115 4.87 11.62 4.91
N ILE A 116 6.16 11.96 4.82
CA ILE A 116 7.09 11.30 3.89
C ILE A 116 7.31 9.84 4.30
N ASP A 117 7.39 9.56 5.61
CA ASP A 117 7.58 8.20 6.11
C ASP A 117 6.36 7.31 5.86
N SER A 118 5.15 7.88 5.83
CA SER A 118 3.92 7.13 5.48
C SER A 118 3.95 6.58 4.05
N LEU A 119 4.77 7.15 3.16
CA LEU A 119 4.95 6.67 1.78
C LEU A 119 5.77 5.39 1.68
N ASP A 120 6.32 4.89 2.80
CA ASP A 120 7.01 3.59 2.83
C ASP A 120 6.15 2.49 2.21
N THR A 121 4.87 2.44 2.54
CA THR A 121 3.93 1.45 2.00
C THR A 121 3.91 1.42 0.47
N PHE A 122 4.02 2.59 -0.18
CA PHE A 122 4.08 2.66 -1.65
C PHE A 122 5.40 2.10 -2.18
N TYR A 123 6.53 2.55 -1.64
CA TYR A 123 7.86 2.22 -2.17
C TYR A 123 8.31 0.81 -1.79
N SER A 124 8.07 0.39 -0.54
CA SER A 124 8.48 -0.94 -0.08
C SER A 124 7.50 -2.03 -0.54
N ASN A 125 6.20 -1.86 -0.31
CA ASN A 125 5.23 -2.94 -0.49
C ASN A 125 4.55 -2.90 -1.85
N TYR A 126 3.87 -1.80 -2.19
CA TYR A 126 2.97 -1.76 -3.35
C TYR A 126 3.69 -2.04 -4.68
N LEU A 127 4.83 -1.38 -4.94
CA LEU A 127 5.56 -1.53 -6.20
C LEU A 127 6.07 -2.97 -6.40
N THR A 128 6.66 -3.53 -5.35
CA THR A 128 7.23 -4.90 -5.38
C THR A 128 6.10 -5.94 -5.49
N THR A 129 5.03 -5.78 -4.70
CA THR A 129 3.88 -6.70 -4.71
C THR A 129 3.20 -6.68 -6.09
N THR A 130 3.05 -5.52 -6.73
CA THR A 130 2.46 -5.41 -8.07
C THR A 130 3.24 -6.25 -9.10
N LEU A 131 4.56 -6.08 -9.14
CA LEU A 131 5.42 -6.82 -10.08
C LEU A 131 5.44 -8.32 -9.74
N ARG A 132 5.55 -8.67 -8.46
CA ARG A 132 5.52 -10.05 -7.99
C ARG A 132 4.20 -10.72 -8.37
N THR A 133 3.06 -10.06 -8.14
CA THR A 133 1.73 -10.59 -8.49
C THR A 133 1.65 -10.88 -9.98
N TYR A 134 2.13 -9.95 -10.81
CA TYR A 134 2.14 -10.13 -12.26
C TYR A 134 2.94 -11.39 -12.66
N PHE A 135 4.18 -11.52 -12.16
CA PHE A 135 5.04 -12.67 -12.47
C PHE A 135 4.44 -13.99 -11.96
N ASN A 136 3.94 -14.01 -10.72
CA ASN A 136 3.38 -15.20 -10.10
C ASN A 136 2.12 -15.67 -10.82
N CYS A 137 1.18 -14.77 -11.09
CA CYS A 137 -0.09 -15.09 -11.77
C CYS A 137 0.17 -15.59 -13.19
N THR A 138 1.06 -14.92 -13.94
CA THR A 138 1.42 -15.36 -15.30
C THR A 138 2.03 -16.77 -15.29
N THR A 139 2.96 -17.01 -14.36
CA THR A 139 3.61 -18.34 -14.22
C THR A 139 2.57 -19.43 -13.91
N ILE A 140 1.66 -19.18 -12.95
CA ILE A 140 0.62 -20.17 -12.58
C ILE A 140 -0.34 -20.40 -13.75
N LEU A 141 -0.78 -19.35 -14.44
CA LEU A 141 -1.66 -19.50 -15.59
C LEU A 141 -1.03 -20.36 -16.68
N LEU A 142 0.27 -20.16 -16.96
CA LEU A 142 1.00 -21.01 -17.90
C LEU A 142 1.03 -22.47 -17.44
N ILE A 143 1.37 -22.74 -16.19
CA ILE A 143 1.41 -24.09 -15.61
C ILE A 143 0.03 -24.74 -15.70
N VAL A 144 -1.01 -24.03 -15.27
CA VAL A 144 -2.39 -24.56 -15.22
C VAL A 144 -2.94 -24.77 -16.63
N ALA A 145 -2.57 -23.92 -17.59
CA ALA A 145 -2.98 -24.11 -19.00
C ALA A 145 -2.52 -25.48 -19.56
N PHE A 146 -1.35 -25.96 -19.11
CA PHE A 146 -0.84 -27.28 -19.53
C PHE A 146 -1.42 -28.45 -18.72
N ILE A 147 -1.68 -28.24 -17.41
CA ILE A 147 -2.11 -29.29 -16.48
C ILE A 147 -3.63 -29.47 -16.50
N TYR A 148 -4.37 -28.35 -16.44
CA TYR A 148 -5.83 -28.35 -16.30
C TYR A 148 -6.42 -27.05 -16.90
N PRO A 149 -6.62 -26.98 -18.24
CA PRO A 149 -7.10 -25.77 -18.90
C PRO A 149 -8.42 -25.21 -18.35
N LEU A 150 -9.37 -26.09 -17.96
CA LEU A 150 -10.66 -25.66 -17.42
C LEU A 150 -10.49 -24.89 -16.09
N GLY A 151 -9.59 -25.35 -15.22
CA GLY A 151 -9.23 -24.62 -13.97
C GLY A 151 -8.55 -23.30 -14.28
N GLY A 152 -7.68 -23.26 -15.31
CA GLY A 152 -7.05 -22.03 -15.79
C GLY A 152 -8.07 -20.99 -16.24
N LEU A 153 -9.15 -21.44 -16.88
CA LEU A 153 -10.24 -20.55 -17.30
C LEU A 153 -10.96 -19.93 -16.09
N VAL A 154 -11.20 -20.72 -15.03
CA VAL A 154 -11.77 -20.20 -13.77
C VAL A 154 -10.86 -19.11 -13.18
N PHE A 155 -9.53 -19.35 -13.17
CA PHE A 155 -8.56 -18.36 -12.67
C PHE A 155 -8.61 -17.08 -13.51
N LEU A 156 -8.62 -17.19 -14.84
CA LEU A 156 -8.71 -16.04 -15.75
C LEU A 156 -9.98 -15.22 -15.50
N VAL A 157 -11.13 -15.88 -15.35
CA VAL A 157 -12.41 -15.21 -15.07
C VAL A 157 -12.38 -14.52 -13.70
N SER A 158 -11.66 -15.08 -12.73
CA SER A 158 -11.56 -14.52 -11.38
C SER A 158 -10.71 -13.24 -11.33
N ILE A 159 -9.74 -13.05 -12.24
CA ILE A 159 -8.82 -11.90 -12.23
C ILE A 159 -9.57 -10.56 -12.23
N PRO A 160 -10.52 -10.27 -13.14
CA PRO A 160 -11.17 -8.97 -13.17
C PRO A 160 -12.11 -8.69 -11.98
N PHE A 161 -12.59 -9.72 -11.27
CA PHE A 161 -13.47 -9.51 -10.11
C PHE A 161 -12.78 -8.77 -8.98
N ILE A 162 -11.47 -8.96 -8.79
CA ILE A 162 -10.72 -8.32 -7.70
C ILE A 162 -10.54 -6.82 -7.94
N PRO A 163 -9.99 -6.35 -9.08
CA PRO A 163 -9.95 -4.90 -9.32
C PRO A 163 -11.33 -4.25 -9.41
N VAL A 164 -12.34 -4.96 -9.93
CA VAL A 164 -13.72 -4.44 -9.94
C VAL A 164 -14.23 -4.23 -8.51
N SER A 165 -14.03 -5.20 -7.62
CA SER A 165 -14.43 -5.06 -6.22
C SER A 165 -13.69 -3.90 -5.53
N ILE A 166 -12.39 -3.71 -5.82
CA ILE A 166 -11.59 -2.61 -5.28
C ILE A 166 -12.17 -1.26 -5.75
N VAL A 167 -12.49 -1.10 -7.04
CA VAL A 167 -13.05 0.15 -7.58
C VAL A 167 -14.42 0.47 -6.97
N LEU A 168 -15.28 -0.53 -6.82
CA LEU A 168 -16.61 -0.38 -6.20
C LEU A 168 -16.48 0.06 -4.73
N ILE A 169 -15.52 -0.50 -4.02
CA ILE A 169 -15.23 -0.20 -2.62
C ILE A 169 -14.61 1.20 -2.47
N GLN A 170 -13.76 1.65 -3.41
CA GLN A 170 -13.05 2.94 -3.35
C GLN A 170 -13.97 4.14 -3.16
N LYS A 171 -15.08 4.20 -3.89
CA LYS A 171 -16.02 5.33 -3.84
C LYS A 171 -16.63 5.49 -2.43
N ARG A 172 -16.96 4.37 -1.80
CA ARG A 172 -17.52 4.36 -0.44
C ARG A 172 -16.43 4.65 0.60
N SER A 173 -15.24 4.11 0.39
CA SER A 173 -14.06 4.31 1.23
C SER A 173 -13.70 5.79 1.39
N ALA A 174 -13.72 6.56 0.31
CA ALA A 174 -13.36 8.00 0.34
C ALA A 174 -14.27 8.79 1.29
N LYS A 175 -15.58 8.53 1.27
CA LYS A 175 -16.56 9.22 2.14
C LYS A 175 -16.35 8.85 3.62
N ILE A 176 -16.18 7.56 3.91
CA ILE A 176 -15.95 7.07 5.29
C ILE A 176 -14.63 7.63 5.83
N MET A 177 -13.57 7.63 5.00
CA MET A 177 -12.25 8.17 5.37
C MET A 177 -12.33 9.68 5.64
N GLN A 178 -13.08 10.44 4.81
CA GLN A 178 -13.29 11.87 5.02
C GLN A 178 -14.00 12.13 6.35
N HIS A 179 -15.05 11.37 6.68
CA HIS A 179 -15.77 11.49 7.94
C HIS A 179 -14.85 11.17 9.14
N TYR A 180 -14.06 10.09 9.05
CA TYR A 180 -13.07 9.72 10.07
C TYR A 180 -12.08 10.86 10.32
N TRP A 181 -11.49 11.43 9.24
CA TRP A 181 -10.52 12.53 9.38
C TRP A 181 -11.17 13.80 9.94
N SER A 182 -12.41 14.10 9.57
CA SER A 182 -13.14 15.25 10.13
C SER A 182 -13.31 15.10 11.65
N THR A 183 -13.86 13.98 12.10
CA THR A 183 -14.08 13.73 13.54
C THR A 183 -12.77 13.64 14.33
N TYR A 184 -11.70 13.12 13.72
CA TYR A 184 -10.35 13.11 14.31
C TYR A 184 -9.86 14.55 14.55
N MET A 185 -9.99 15.42 13.54
CA MET A 185 -9.57 16.82 13.65
C MET A 185 -10.40 17.58 14.67
N ASP A 186 -11.70 17.31 14.72
CA ASP A 186 -12.61 17.97 15.69
C ASP A 186 -12.19 17.67 17.13
N VAL A 187 -11.96 16.38 17.47
CA VAL A 187 -11.54 15.99 18.82
C VAL A 187 -10.12 16.49 19.13
N SER A 188 -9.23 16.46 18.13
CA SER A 188 -7.84 16.91 18.28
C SER A 188 -7.76 18.42 18.56
N ASN A 189 -8.51 19.22 17.80
CA ASN A 189 -8.58 20.68 17.98
C ASN A 189 -9.16 21.04 19.35
N LEU A 190 -10.27 20.38 19.71
CA LEU A 190 -10.91 20.60 21.01
C LEU A 190 -9.95 20.27 22.16
N PHE A 191 -9.25 19.14 22.07
CA PHE A 191 -8.24 18.74 23.06
C PHE A 191 -7.13 19.80 23.20
N MET A 192 -6.62 20.30 22.08
CA MET A 192 -5.54 21.30 22.09
C MET A 192 -6.02 22.64 22.64
N ASP A 193 -7.25 23.04 22.35
CA ASP A 193 -7.85 24.27 22.85
C ASP A 193 -8.11 24.17 24.37
N ASP A 194 -8.65 23.04 24.82
CA ASP A 194 -8.90 22.78 26.26
C ASP A 194 -7.56 22.75 27.03
N LEU A 195 -6.52 22.13 26.46
CA LEU A 195 -5.19 22.06 27.07
C LEU A 195 -4.55 23.45 27.22
N LYS A 196 -4.65 24.28 26.17
CA LYS A 196 -4.13 25.66 26.20
C LYS A 196 -4.93 26.55 27.16
N GLY A 197 -6.25 26.33 27.25
CA GLY A 197 -7.16 27.09 28.11
C GLY A 197 -7.36 26.52 29.50
N LEU A 198 -6.63 25.47 29.91
CA LEU A 198 -6.89 24.72 31.13
C LEU A 198 -6.96 25.58 32.39
N ASN A 199 -6.03 26.52 32.57
CA ASN A 199 -6.01 27.46 33.71
C ASN A 199 -7.26 28.33 33.70
N THR A 200 -7.71 28.75 32.52
CA THR A 200 -8.91 29.61 32.39
C THR A 200 -10.16 28.79 32.73
N LEU A 201 -10.25 27.52 32.24
CA LEU A 201 -11.37 26.63 32.52
C LEU A 201 -11.54 26.44 34.04
N TYR A 202 -10.46 26.19 34.75
CA TYR A 202 -10.50 26.02 36.22
C TYR A 202 -10.85 27.32 36.93
N SER A 203 -10.34 28.48 36.47
CA SER A 203 -10.63 29.78 37.08
C SER A 203 -12.11 30.16 36.98
N TYR A 204 -12.78 29.69 35.92
CA TYR A 204 -14.22 29.95 35.72
C TYR A 204 -15.11 28.77 36.08
N SER A 205 -14.57 27.69 36.66
CA SER A 205 -15.29 26.45 36.99
C SER A 205 -16.09 25.91 35.80
N ALA A 206 -15.51 25.97 34.60
CA ALA A 206 -16.12 25.56 33.34
C ALA A 206 -15.65 24.17 32.88
N ASP A 207 -14.80 23.52 33.66
CA ASP A 207 -14.16 22.24 33.37
C ASP A 207 -15.19 21.12 33.09
N GLU A 208 -16.25 21.01 33.89
CA GLU A 208 -17.32 19.98 33.68
C GLU A 208 -18.04 20.16 32.33
N ILE A 209 -18.30 21.41 31.92
CA ILE A 209 -18.99 21.69 30.65
C ILE A 209 -18.09 21.27 29.47
N TYR A 210 -16.80 21.62 29.54
CA TYR A 210 -15.85 21.29 28.48
C TYR A 210 -15.50 19.79 28.46
N GLU A 211 -15.43 19.14 29.63
CA GLU A 211 -15.31 17.67 29.72
C GLU A 211 -16.46 16.97 28.99
N LYS A 212 -17.70 17.41 29.20
CA LYS A 212 -18.85 16.86 28.52
C LYS A 212 -18.77 17.03 27.00
N LYS A 213 -18.39 18.23 26.55
CA LYS A 213 -18.21 18.55 25.12
C LYS A 213 -17.09 17.71 24.51
N PHE A 214 -15.98 17.53 25.22
CA PHE A 214 -14.87 16.67 24.80
C PHE A 214 -15.32 15.21 24.69
N ASN A 215 -16.05 14.70 25.69
CA ASN A 215 -16.55 13.32 25.71
C ASN A 215 -17.51 13.06 24.54
N GLU A 216 -18.38 14.02 24.19
CA GLU A 216 -19.27 13.93 23.02
C GLU A 216 -18.46 13.87 21.71
N SER A 217 -17.43 14.72 21.57
CA SER A 217 -16.56 14.73 20.40
C SER A 217 -15.75 13.43 20.30
N ALA A 218 -15.23 12.94 21.42
CA ALA A 218 -14.48 11.67 21.51
C ALA A 218 -15.37 10.47 21.13
N GLU A 219 -16.65 10.48 21.55
CA GLU A 219 -17.60 9.42 21.20
C GLU A 219 -17.91 9.44 19.69
N ASN A 220 -18.09 10.63 19.10
CA ASN A 220 -18.27 10.76 17.65
C ASN A 220 -17.06 10.23 16.89
N PHE A 221 -15.85 10.51 17.36
CA PHE A 221 -14.60 9.96 16.78
C PHE A 221 -14.54 8.44 16.95
N ARG A 222 -14.93 7.92 18.12
CA ARG A 222 -15.00 6.46 18.35
C ARG A 222 -15.96 5.79 17.34
N LEU A 223 -17.14 6.37 17.15
CA LEU A 223 -18.16 5.83 16.22
C LEU A 223 -17.64 5.84 14.77
N SER A 224 -17.02 6.94 14.33
CA SER A 224 -16.43 7.04 12.99
C SER A 224 -15.28 6.06 12.79
N THR A 225 -14.48 5.82 13.85
CA THR A 225 -13.40 4.82 13.84
C THR A 225 -13.98 3.40 13.68
N MET A 226 -15.06 3.09 14.41
CA MET A 226 -15.73 1.79 14.28
C MET A 226 -16.35 1.60 12.90
N GLU A 227 -16.91 2.66 12.31
CA GLU A 227 -17.43 2.63 10.93
C GLU A 227 -16.31 2.34 9.93
N LEU A 228 -15.17 2.98 10.09
CA LEU A 228 -13.98 2.75 9.25
C LEU A 228 -13.49 1.30 9.38
N LEU A 229 -13.33 0.80 10.61
CA LEU A 229 -12.89 -0.58 10.89
C LEU A 229 -13.86 -1.61 10.30
N LYS A 230 -15.15 -1.41 10.52
CA LYS A 230 -16.22 -2.26 9.95
C LYS A 230 -16.12 -2.32 8.43
N PHE A 231 -15.94 -1.16 7.78
CA PHE A 231 -15.78 -1.06 6.34
C PHE A 231 -14.52 -1.79 5.86
N GLN A 232 -13.38 -1.62 6.55
CA GLN A 232 -12.11 -2.29 6.22
C GLN A 232 -12.26 -3.81 6.30
N LEU A 233 -12.85 -4.32 7.39
CA LEU A 233 -13.08 -5.76 7.58
C LEU A 233 -14.02 -6.32 6.52
N GLN A 234 -15.09 -5.62 6.19
CA GLN A 234 -16.04 -6.04 5.14
C GLN A 234 -15.32 -6.10 3.77
N SER A 235 -14.49 -5.11 3.44
CA SER A 235 -13.81 -5.08 2.13
C SER A 235 -12.79 -6.21 2.01
N VAL A 236 -12.06 -6.53 3.08
CA VAL A 236 -11.15 -7.70 3.12
C VAL A 236 -11.97 -8.99 2.98
N GLY A 237 -13.10 -9.08 3.69
CA GLY A 237 -14.01 -10.24 3.62
C GLY A 237 -14.55 -10.49 2.20
N TYR A 238 -14.89 -9.45 1.45
CA TYR A 238 -15.30 -9.60 0.04
C TYR A 238 -14.17 -10.14 -0.84
N MET A 239 -12.93 -9.64 -0.64
CA MET A 239 -11.77 -10.12 -1.39
C MET A 239 -11.45 -11.58 -1.05
N ASP A 240 -11.51 -11.94 0.23
CA ASP A 240 -11.34 -13.33 0.70
C ASP A 240 -12.46 -14.24 0.13
N GLY A 241 -13.69 -13.72 0.09
CA GLY A 241 -14.83 -14.44 -0.50
C GLY A 241 -14.58 -14.79 -1.97
N VAL A 242 -14.14 -13.83 -2.78
CA VAL A 242 -13.80 -14.07 -4.20
C VAL A 242 -12.67 -15.11 -4.32
N MET A 243 -11.64 -15.00 -3.48
CA MET A 243 -10.51 -15.93 -3.45
C MET A 243 -10.97 -17.36 -3.15
N TYR A 244 -11.69 -17.55 -2.03
CA TYR A 244 -12.13 -18.88 -1.59
C TYR A 244 -13.16 -19.50 -2.54
N LEU A 245 -14.07 -18.68 -3.12
CA LEU A 245 -14.99 -19.16 -4.15
C LEU A 245 -14.26 -19.61 -5.40
N GLY A 246 -13.25 -18.87 -5.85
CA GLY A 246 -12.41 -19.25 -6.98
C GLY A 246 -11.69 -20.58 -6.74
N ILE A 247 -11.10 -20.75 -5.55
CA ILE A 247 -10.43 -22.01 -5.15
C ILE A 247 -11.45 -23.15 -5.07
N ALA A 248 -12.61 -22.92 -4.45
CA ALA A 248 -13.65 -23.95 -4.26
C ALA A 248 -14.22 -24.43 -5.61
N ILE A 249 -14.59 -23.49 -6.50
CA ILE A 249 -15.15 -23.81 -7.82
C ILE A 249 -14.11 -24.57 -8.65
N SER A 250 -12.88 -24.06 -8.74
CA SER A 250 -11.84 -24.70 -9.53
C SER A 250 -11.44 -26.07 -8.96
N GLY A 251 -11.40 -26.20 -7.63
CA GLY A 251 -11.13 -27.46 -6.94
C GLY A 251 -12.25 -28.49 -7.17
N PHE A 252 -13.51 -28.06 -7.08
CA PHE A 252 -14.67 -28.92 -7.35
C PHE A 252 -14.64 -29.46 -8.79
N LEU A 253 -14.37 -28.58 -9.76
CA LEU A 253 -14.24 -28.98 -11.17
C LEU A 253 -13.06 -29.95 -11.37
N ALA A 254 -11.97 -29.79 -10.64
CA ALA A 254 -10.83 -30.69 -10.66
C ALA A 254 -11.20 -32.10 -10.11
N VAL A 255 -11.97 -32.15 -9.00
CA VAL A 255 -12.50 -33.40 -8.45
C VAL A 255 -13.35 -34.14 -9.51
N LEU A 256 -14.26 -33.40 -10.18
CA LEU A 256 -15.08 -34.01 -11.26
C LEU A 256 -14.23 -34.53 -12.42
N SER A 257 -13.11 -33.85 -12.73
CA SER A 257 -12.20 -34.30 -13.79
C SER A 257 -11.43 -35.58 -13.40
N VAL A 258 -11.06 -35.68 -12.12
CA VAL A 258 -10.43 -36.93 -11.60
C VAL A 258 -11.43 -38.06 -11.61
N SER A 259 -12.69 -37.83 -11.18
CA SER A 259 -13.71 -38.88 -11.13
C SER A 259 -14.05 -39.44 -12.52
N LYS A 260 -13.91 -38.63 -13.57
CA LYS A 260 -14.09 -39.01 -14.98
C LYS A 260 -12.83 -39.63 -15.61
N GLY A 261 -11.74 -39.74 -14.86
CA GLY A 261 -10.48 -40.28 -15.35
C GLY A 261 -9.68 -39.33 -16.27
N ASN A 262 -10.12 -38.07 -16.39
CA ASN A 262 -9.51 -37.07 -17.29
C ASN A 262 -8.31 -36.34 -16.66
N MET A 263 -8.02 -36.61 -15.38
CA MET A 263 -6.96 -35.89 -14.62
C MET A 263 -6.28 -36.86 -13.66
N SER A 264 -4.94 -36.91 -13.67
CA SER A 264 -4.18 -37.74 -12.75
C SER A 264 -4.24 -37.20 -11.33
N ILE A 265 -4.06 -38.06 -10.33
CA ILE A 265 -4.00 -37.72 -8.91
C ILE A 265 -2.87 -36.70 -8.66
N PHE A 266 -1.72 -36.88 -9.32
CA PHE A 266 -0.61 -35.91 -9.24
C PHE A 266 -1.07 -34.51 -9.67
N ASN A 267 -1.67 -34.39 -10.85
CA ASN A 267 -2.13 -33.12 -11.41
C ASN A 267 -3.19 -32.45 -10.50
N PHE A 268 -4.10 -33.24 -9.93
CA PHE A 268 -5.13 -32.78 -9.01
C PHE A 268 -4.53 -32.14 -7.75
N ILE A 269 -3.67 -32.89 -7.05
CA ILE A 269 -3.05 -32.42 -5.80
C ILE A 269 -2.21 -31.19 -6.09
N PHE A 270 -1.40 -31.24 -7.16
CA PHE A 270 -0.55 -30.10 -7.55
C PHE A 270 -1.41 -28.87 -7.88
N PHE A 271 -2.50 -29.04 -8.65
CA PHE A 271 -3.43 -27.95 -9.00
C PHE A 271 -4.02 -27.29 -7.75
N VAL A 272 -4.50 -28.10 -6.78
CA VAL A 272 -5.11 -27.58 -5.54
C VAL A 272 -4.09 -26.77 -4.73
N LEU A 273 -2.83 -27.24 -4.65
CA LEU A 273 -1.76 -26.55 -3.94
C LEU A 273 -1.42 -25.19 -4.60
N ILE A 274 -1.31 -25.17 -5.95
CA ILE A 274 -0.97 -23.92 -6.65
C ILE A 274 -2.15 -22.94 -6.76
N ALA A 275 -3.39 -23.41 -6.60
CA ALA A 275 -4.58 -22.55 -6.62
C ALA A 275 -4.48 -21.45 -5.53
N THR A 276 -4.05 -21.81 -4.33
CA THR A 276 -3.86 -20.84 -3.23
C THR A 276 -2.77 -19.83 -3.57
N GLU A 277 -1.68 -20.27 -4.21
CA GLU A 277 -0.57 -19.38 -4.63
C GLU A 277 -0.97 -18.42 -5.75
N PHE A 278 -2.01 -18.73 -6.51
CA PHE A 278 -2.56 -17.82 -7.53
C PHE A 278 -3.29 -16.64 -6.88
N PHE A 279 -4.18 -16.93 -5.95
CA PHE A 279 -5.04 -15.90 -5.34
C PHE A 279 -4.35 -15.10 -4.25
N THR A 280 -3.40 -15.67 -3.52
CA THR A 280 -2.71 -15.01 -2.40
C THR A 280 -2.03 -13.69 -2.80
N PRO A 281 -1.19 -13.62 -3.87
CA PRO A 281 -0.57 -12.34 -4.26
C PRO A 281 -1.59 -11.28 -4.69
N ILE A 282 -2.71 -11.69 -5.31
CA ILE A 282 -3.77 -10.75 -5.74
C ILE A 282 -4.46 -10.15 -4.50
N ARG A 283 -4.75 -10.99 -3.51
CA ARG A 283 -5.29 -10.54 -2.21
C ARG A 283 -4.34 -9.58 -1.50
N GLU A 284 -3.04 -9.90 -1.47
CA GLU A 284 -2.00 -9.03 -0.88
C GLU A 284 -1.93 -7.67 -1.60
N LEU A 285 -2.05 -7.68 -2.93
CA LEU A 285 -2.09 -6.45 -3.72
C LEU A 285 -3.32 -5.60 -3.34
N GLY A 286 -4.48 -6.22 -3.19
CA GLY A 286 -5.69 -5.54 -2.73
C GLY A 286 -5.52 -4.90 -1.35
N TYR A 287 -4.91 -5.63 -0.42
CA TYR A 287 -4.59 -5.12 0.91
C TYR A 287 -3.63 -3.93 0.85
N CYS A 288 -2.58 -4.02 0.03
CA CYS A 288 -1.64 -2.90 -0.18
C CYS A 288 -2.36 -1.67 -0.74
N MET A 289 -3.34 -1.85 -1.63
CA MET A 289 -4.15 -0.76 -2.18
C MET A 289 -4.96 -0.05 -1.09
N HIS A 290 -5.52 -0.79 -0.12
CA HIS A 290 -6.21 -0.20 1.04
C HIS A 290 -5.27 0.70 1.86
N LEU A 291 -4.10 0.17 2.20
CA LEU A 291 -3.10 0.95 2.95
C LEU A 291 -2.65 2.20 2.18
N LEU A 292 -2.49 2.05 0.87
CA LEU A 292 -2.08 3.16 0.00
C LEU A 292 -3.13 4.27 -0.01
N MET A 293 -4.41 3.93 -0.07
CA MET A 293 -5.51 4.89 -0.08
C MET A 293 -5.53 5.75 1.19
N MET A 294 -5.18 5.17 2.34
CA MET A 294 -5.08 5.92 3.61
C MET A 294 -4.00 7.01 3.54
N ASN A 295 -2.93 6.75 2.79
CA ASN A 295 -1.75 7.62 2.71
C ASN A 295 -1.75 8.54 1.47
N THR A 296 -2.73 8.43 0.57
CA THR A 296 -2.78 9.20 -0.69
C THR A 296 -2.88 10.71 -0.42
N LYS A 297 -3.72 11.11 0.53
CA LYS A 297 -3.89 12.54 0.89
C LYS A 297 -2.58 13.17 1.37
N MET A 298 -1.76 12.40 2.08
CA MET A 298 -0.45 12.88 2.53
C MET A 298 0.51 13.07 1.34
N ALA A 299 0.49 12.14 0.38
CA ALA A 299 1.26 12.30 -0.87
C ALA A 299 0.83 13.56 -1.62
N ASP A 300 -0.48 13.79 -1.75
CA ASP A 300 -1.02 14.99 -2.42
C ASP A 300 -0.53 16.27 -1.74
N ARG A 301 -0.57 16.35 -0.41
CA ARG A 301 -0.05 17.49 0.36
C ARG A 301 1.42 17.76 0.08
N ILE A 302 2.25 16.69 0.08
CA ILE A 302 3.69 16.79 -0.19
C ILE A 302 3.93 17.38 -1.60
N PHE A 303 3.27 16.81 -2.61
CA PHE A 303 3.50 17.24 -4.00
C PHE A 303 2.90 18.61 -4.30
N THR A 304 1.74 18.96 -3.70
CA THR A 304 1.16 20.31 -3.81
C THR A 304 2.13 21.36 -3.25
N PHE A 305 2.72 21.09 -2.08
CA PHE A 305 3.73 21.98 -1.48
C PHE A 305 4.95 22.12 -2.40
N LEU A 306 5.50 21.00 -2.89
CA LEU A 306 6.67 21.03 -3.78
C LEU A 306 6.40 21.78 -5.08
N ASP A 307 5.20 21.65 -5.62
CA ASP A 307 4.83 22.30 -6.88
C ASP A 307 4.52 23.79 -6.68
N SER A 308 3.97 24.22 -5.53
CA SER A 308 3.76 25.65 -5.22
C SER A 308 5.09 26.40 -5.18
N VAL A 309 6.12 25.82 -4.56
CA VAL A 309 7.47 26.42 -4.52
C VAL A 309 8.08 26.52 -5.93
N LYS A 310 7.88 25.51 -6.79
CA LYS A 310 8.37 25.55 -8.18
C LYS A 310 7.69 26.61 -9.03
N LEU A 311 6.38 26.80 -8.85
CA LEU A 311 5.58 27.78 -9.61
C LEU A 311 6.03 29.21 -9.27
N GLU A 312 6.31 29.46 -8.00
CA GLU A 312 6.79 30.76 -7.51
C GLU A 312 8.17 31.08 -8.08
N LYS A 313 9.08 30.11 -8.04
CA LYS A 313 10.43 30.25 -8.61
C LYS A 313 10.41 30.57 -10.11
N LYS A 314 9.37 30.15 -10.82
CA LYS A 314 9.18 30.43 -12.25
C LYS A 314 8.69 31.87 -12.49
N LYS A 315 8.02 32.51 -11.51
CA LYS A 315 7.59 33.92 -11.56
C LYS A 315 8.75 34.88 -11.29
N ASP A 316 9.76 34.44 -10.54
CA ASP A 316 10.86 35.26 -10.03
C ASP A 316 12.01 35.42 -11.01
N ILE A 317 11.90 34.92 -12.24
CA ILE A 317 12.95 34.99 -13.25
C ILE A 317 12.75 36.20 -14.17
N SER A 318 12.90 37.37 -13.61
CA SER A 318 13.41 38.51 -14.35
C SER A 318 14.71 38.93 -13.65
N ASN A 319 15.78 38.22 -13.89
CA ASN A 319 17.11 38.69 -13.51
C ASN A 319 17.41 39.92 -14.38
N ILE A 320 16.95 41.08 -13.92
CA ILE A 320 17.44 42.34 -14.40
C ILE A 320 18.77 42.56 -13.71
N GLU A 321 19.87 42.31 -14.41
CA GLU A 321 21.18 42.73 -13.94
C GLU A 321 21.21 44.28 -13.94
N LEU A 322 21.05 44.88 -12.76
CA LEU A 322 21.18 46.29 -12.58
C LEU A 322 22.67 46.62 -12.39
N GLU A 323 23.24 47.34 -13.33
CA GLU A 323 24.65 47.77 -13.26
C GLU A 323 24.86 48.77 -12.12
N SER A 324 23.87 49.60 -11.80
CA SER A 324 23.86 50.50 -10.64
C SER A 324 22.42 50.87 -10.23
N ILE A 325 22.21 51.12 -8.96
CA ILE A 325 20.94 51.65 -8.41
C ILE A 325 21.22 53.08 -7.96
N ASP A 326 20.80 54.05 -8.76
CA ASP A 326 20.99 55.45 -8.45
C ASP A 326 19.89 56.03 -7.55
N ASN A 327 18.69 55.48 -7.62
CA ASN A 327 17.57 55.95 -6.81
C ASN A 327 16.50 54.85 -6.64
N ILE A 328 15.89 54.77 -5.46
CA ILE A 328 14.72 53.93 -5.17
C ILE A 328 13.57 54.86 -4.76
N GLU A 329 12.51 54.89 -5.57
CA GLU A 329 11.35 55.76 -5.35
C GLU A 329 10.08 54.91 -5.14
N PHE A 330 9.38 55.13 -4.06
CA PHE A 330 8.09 54.48 -3.76
C PHE A 330 6.95 55.47 -4.10
N LYS A 331 6.15 55.14 -5.12
CA LYS A 331 5.00 55.93 -5.54
C LYS A 331 3.70 55.17 -5.32
N ASN A 332 2.84 55.70 -4.46
CA ASN A 332 1.50 55.15 -4.17
C ASN A 332 1.55 53.65 -3.74
N LEU A 333 2.56 53.27 -2.96
CA LEU A 333 2.72 51.92 -2.47
C LEU A 333 1.78 51.67 -1.29
N SER A 334 0.86 50.75 -1.42
CA SER A 334 0.04 50.22 -0.31
C SER A 334 0.41 48.77 -0.08
N PHE A 335 0.59 48.41 1.17
CA PHE A 335 0.92 47.03 1.55
C PHE A 335 0.07 46.59 2.74
N SER A 336 -0.41 45.35 2.68
CA SER A 336 -1.14 44.74 3.79
C SER A 336 -0.71 43.28 3.91
N PHE A 337 -0.51 42.84 5.13
CA PHE A 337 -0.17 41.42 5.43
C PHE A 337 -1.36 40.49 5.20
N THR A 338 -2.60 41.02 5.27
CA THR A 338 -3.83 40.24 5.09
C THR A 338 -4.81 41.01 4.20
N LEU A 339 -5.50 40.28 3.34
CA LEU A 339 -6.69 40.82 2.66
C LEU A 339 -7.87 40.77 3.63
N UNK A 340 -7.98 41.83 3.98
CA UNK A 340 -9.00 42.01 4.87
C UNK A 340 -10.20 41.98 4.44
#